data_077a25a09a3be6a8933c5762f8f775e6
#
_entry.id   077a25a09a3be6a8933c5762f8f775e6
#
_cell.length_a   1.000
_cell.length_b   1.000
_cell.length_c   1.000
_cell.angle_alpha   90.00
_cell.angle_beta   90.00
_cell.angle_gamma   90.00
#
_symmetry.space_group_name_H-M   'P 1'
#
loop_
_entity.id
_entity.type
_entity.pdbx_description
1 polymer ?
#
loop_
_entity_poly.entity_id
_entity_poly.type
_entity_poly.pdbx_seq_one_letter_code
_entity_poly.pdbx_strand_id
1 'polypeptide(L)'
;MKSFDELTRRGKLRRLRNLAVKALTAYDLRVQWIKFLADDTNTSFKVRSLAGENFVLRIYSDEETTLAENQAEVYWLQALKRDTDLYLAEPVSRMDGESITLACVDGVPGEKRCVLFKWVPGRVLEKSLNPQNYFKLGVSMAKMHDHAEALKPLPDFIQPKKWDRAFYYPNEPVVYNDPAYKHLFGSQQIALIDQVITLADAEFARLYADHDGQILIHGDLHYWNVNLYQGELYIMDFEDVMLGYPVQDVAITLYYGRQRDDYPDLRGAFQQGYTSCRQWPVDRPGQIETLQAARMVNFINYVARLYSSPQEFIEARCAELVQYLQIFG
;
A
#
# COMPACT_ATOMS: atom_id res chain seq x y z
N MET A 1 -25.00 -8.91 25.71
CA MET A 1 -23.65 -8.31 25.44
C MET A 1 -23.84 -7.32 24.32
N LYS A 2 -23.24 -6.10 24.40
CA LYS A 2 -23.36 -5.13 23.29
C LYS A 2 -22.81 -5.75 22.01
N SER A 3 -23.39 -5.44 20.85
CA SER A 3 -22.85 -5.80 19.55
C SER A 3 -21.45 -5.19 19.34
N PHE A 4 -20.68 -5.70 18.37
CA PHE A 4 -19.33 -5.18 18.13
C PHE A 4 -19.35 -3.71 17.71
N ASP A 5 -20.33 -3.33 16.88
CA ASP A 5 -20.44 -1.97 16.32
C ASP A 5 -20.86 -0.94 17.37
N GLU A 6 -21.59 -1.35 18.40
CA GLU A 6 -21.98 -0.49 19.53
C GLU A 6 -20.87 -0.27 20.55
N LEU A 7 -19.71 -0.91 20.36
CA LEU A 7 -18.60 -0.75 21.29
C LEU A 7 -17.82 0.55 21.01
N THR A 8 -17.26 1.08 22.09
CA THR A 8 -16.19 2.08 21.94
C THR A 8 -14.97 1.47 21.25
N ARG A 9 -14.13 2.28 20.61
CA ARG A 9 -12.84 1.84 20.03
C ARG A 9 -12.05 0.94 20.98
N ARG A 10 -11.95 1.32 22.25
CA ARG A 10 -11.26 0.50 23.27
C ARG A 10 -11.95 -0.86 23.48
N GLY A 11 -13.26 -0.90 23.39
CA GLY A 11 -14.03 -2.15 23.49
C GLY A 11 -13.80 -3.07 22.29
N LYS A 12 -13.78 -2.50 21.07
CA LYS A 12 -13.44 -3.23 19.84
C LYS A 12 -12.03 -3.81 19.91
N LEU A 13 -11.03 -3.00 20.23
CA LEU A 13 -9.64 -3.44 20.36
C LEU A 13 -9.44 -4.54 21.41
N ARG A 14 -10.20 -4.50 22.53
CA ARG A 14 -10.15 -5.57 23.53
C ARG A 14 -10.63 -6.92 22.94
N ARG A 15 -11.70 -6.92 22.14
CA ARG A 15 -12.20 -8.14 21.50
C ARG A 15 -11.26 -8.62 20.40
N LEU A 16 -10.74 -7.70 19.56
CA LEU A 16 -9.74 -8.02 18.54
C LEU A 16 -8.45 -8.58 19.16
N ARG A 17 -8.06 -8.12 20.36
CA ARG A 17 -6.94 -8.73 21.08
C ARG A 17 -7.22 -10.20 21.47
N ASN A 18 -8.44 -10.54 21.84
CA ASN A 18 -8.80 -11.93 22.11
C ASN A 18 -8.75 -12.77 20.82
N LEU A 19 -9.19 -12.21 19.70
CA LEU A 19 -9.06 -12.84 18.39
C LEU A 19 -7.59 -13.02 18.00
N ALA A 20 -6.73 -12.03 18.25
CA ALA A 20 -5.29 -12.13 18.06
C ALA A 20 -4.68 -13.29 18.86
N VAL A 21 -5.08 -13.44 20.15
CA VAL A 21 -4.63 -14.57 20.97
C VAL A 21 -5.08 -15.91 20.36
N LYS A 22 -6.31 -15.99 19.86
CA LYS A 22 -6.83 -17.19 19.20
C LYS A 22 -6.08 -17.48 17.90
N ALA A 23 -5.84 -16.48 17.06
CA ALA A 23 -5.09 -16.65 15.81
C ALA A 23 -3.66 -17.17 16.06
N LEU A 24 -2.99 -16.67 17.10
CA LEU A 24 -1.63 -17.09 17.46
C LEU A 24 -1.50 -18.55 17.86
N THR A 25 -2.60 -19.24 18.22
CA THR A 25 -2.55 -20.69 18.50
C THR A 25 -2.26 -21.55 17.26
N ALA A 26 -2.36 -20.98 16.05
CA ALA A 26 -2.01 -21.67 14.81
C ALA A 26 -0.49 -21.75 14.54
N TYR A 27 0.32 -21.02 15.28
CA TYR A 27 1.75 -20.94 15.09
C TYR A 27 2.51 -21.67 16.21
N ASP A 28 3.67 -22.24 15.89
CA ASP A 28 4.59 -22.78 16.89
C ASP A 28 5.33 -21.64 17.61
N LEU A 29 4.58 -20.89 18.43
CA LEU A 29 5.05 -19.71 19.09
C LEU A 29 4.57 -19.64 20.55
N ARG A 30 5.52 -19.64 21.50
CA ARG A 30 5.25 -19.37 22.90
C ARG A 30 5.21 -17.88 23.16
N VAL A 31 4.00 -17.30 23.25
CA VAL A 31 3.77 -15.87 23.39
C VAL A 31 4.05 -15.41 24.83
N GLN A 32 4.90 -14.40 25.01
CA GLN A 32 5.14 -13.73 26.28
C GLN A 32 4.11 -12.62 26.52
N TRP A 33 3.89 -11.75 25.52
CA TRP A 33 2.90 -10.68 25.56
C TRP A 33 2.46 -10.23 24.17
N ILE A 34 1.28 -9.59 24.12
CA ILE A 34 0.70 -8.96 22.94
C ILE A 34 0.34 -7.53 23.30
N LYS A 35 0.78 -6.55 22.51
CA LYS A 35 0.45 -5.12 22.67
C LYS A 35 -0.14 -4.57 21.38
N PHE A 36 -1.14 -3.71 21.51
CA PHE A 36 -1.69 -2.94 20.40
C PHE A 36 -0.58 -2.13 19.72
N LEU A 37 -0.56 -2.11 18.39
CA LEU A 37 0.43 -1.40 17.59
C LEU A 37 -0.24 -0.29 16.77
N ALA A 38 -1.19 -0.63 15.91
CA ALA A 38 -1.88 0.29 15.02
C ALA A 38 -3.31 -0.21 14.70
N ASP A 39 -4.18 0.70 14.29
CA ASP A 39 -5.56 0.45 13.90
C ASP A 39 -5.97 1.53 12.89
N ASP A 40 -5.46 1.39 11.69
CA ASP A 40 -5.75 2.24 10.54
C ASP A 40 -6.68 1.47 9.58
N THR A 41 -6.20 1.02 8.43
CA THR A 41 -6.94 0.11 7.53
C THR A 41 -7.09 -1.27 8.14
N ASN A 42 -6.06 -1.76 8.83
CA ASN A 42 -6.03 -3.05 9.53
C ASN A 42 -5.66 -2.89 10.99
N THR A 43 -6.08 -3.82 11.82
CA THR A 43 -5.67 -3.82 13.24
C THR A 43 -4.42 -4.66 13.43
N SER A 44 -3.37 -4.06 13.97
CA SER A 44 -2.07 -4.70 14.18
C SER A 44 -1.69 -4.79 15.66
N PHE A 45 -1.11 -5.92 16.04
CA PHE A 45 -0.58 -6.17 17.37
C PHE A 45 0.89 -6.57 17.31
N LYS A 46 1.71 -5.91 18.14
CA LYS A 46 3.07 -6.38 18.39
C LYS A 46 3.04 -7.58 19.32
N VAL A 47 3.72 -8.64 18.94
CA VAL A 47 3.82 -9.89 19.66
C VAL A 47 5.27 -10.14 20.08
N ARG A 48 5.49 -10.53 21.32
CA ARG A 48 6.79 -10.95 21.84
C ARG A 48 6.74 -12.42 22.22
N SER A 49 7.68 -13.21 21.71
CA SER A 49 7.85 -14.61 22.11
C SER A 49 8.60 -14.75 23.42
N LEU A 50 8.50 -15.91 24.09
CA LEU A 50 9.33 -16.24 25.23
C LEU A 50 10.81 -16.39 24.84
N ALA A 51 11.11 -16.72 23.59
CA ALA A 51 12.48 -16.75 23.04
C ALA A 51 13.08 -15.35 22.84
N GLY A 52 12.26 -14.30 23.04
CA GLY A 52 12.73 -12.93 22.91
C GLY A 52 12.61 -12.35 21.50
N GLU A 53 11.95 -13.02 20.57
CA GLU A 53 11.69 -12.53 19.24
C GLU A 53 10.46 -11.61 19.19
N ASN A 54 10.42 -10.68 18.23
CA ASN A 54 9.26 -9.83 17.99
C ASN A 54 8.60 -10.17 16.67
N PHE A 55 7.28 -9.98 16.64
CA PHE A 55 6.43 -10.20 15.48
C PHE A 55 5.34 -9.12 15.41
N VAL A 56 4.68 -9.01 14.27
CA VAL A 56 3.44 -8.25 14.08
C VAL A 56 2.36 -9.23 13.65
N LEU A 57 1.28 -9.31 14.40
CA LEU A 57 0.06 -9.96 13.96
C LEU A 57 -0.87 -8.89 13.37
N ARG A 58 -1.17 -9.00 12.07
CA ARG A 58 -2.14 -8.18 11.36
C ARG A 58 -3.48 -8.91 11.31
N ILE A 59 -4.56 -8.23 11.65
CA ILE A 59 -5.94 -8.66 11.46
C ILE A 59 -6.49 -7.79 10.34
N TYR A 60 -6.82 -8.39 9.20
CA TYR A 60 -7.32 -7.68 8.05
C TYR A 60 -8.77 -7.22 8.24
N SER A 61 -9.08 -6.04 7.72
CA SER A 61 -10.44 -5.53 7.58
C SER A 61 -11.10 -6.16 6.36
N ASP A 62 -12.33 -6.69 6.54
CA ASP A 62 -13.12 -7.23 5.44
C ASP A 62 -13.71 -6.13 4.54
N GLU A 63 -13.70 -4.88 5.01
CA GLU A 63 -14.15 -3.72 4.26
C GLU A 63 -13.05 -3.21 3.29
N GLU A 64 -11.78 -3.43 3.64
CA GLU A 64 -10.62 -2.88 2.92
C GLU A 64 -9.98 -3.89 1.96
N THR A 65 -9.92 -5.17 2.34
CA THR A 65 -9.27 -6.21 1.54
C THR A 65 -10.08 -7.49 1.45
N THR A 66 -9.82 -8.26 0.41
CA THR A 66 -10.39 -9.60 0.17
C THR A 66 -9.39 -10.70 0.54
N LEU A 67 -9.86 -11.94 0.64
CA LEU A 67 -8.96 -13.10 0.83
C LEU A 67 -7.99 -13.25 -0.34
N ALA A 68 -8.44 -13.03 -1.57
CA ALA A 68 -7.60 -13.15 -2.76
C ALA A 68 -6.44 -12.13 -2.76
N GLU A 69 -6.70 -10.89 -2.32
CA GLU A 69 -5.66 -9.86 -2.17
C GLU A 69 -4.65 -10.24 -1.08
N ASN A 70 -5.12 -10.74 0.08
CA ASN A 70 -4.21 -11.19 1.13
C ASN A 70 -3.41 -12.43 0.71
N GLN A 71 -3.96 -13.32 -0.11
CA GLN A 71 -3.22 -14.42 -0.72
C GLN A 71 -2.14 -13.92 -1.68
N ALA A 72 -2.42 -12.89 -2.48
CA ALA A 72 -1.44 -12.28 -3.37
C ALA A 72 -0.29 -11.63 -2.60
N GLU A 73 -0.58 -10.87 -1.53
CA GLU A 73 0.43 -10.30 -0.63
C GLU A 73 1.37 -11.38 -0.08
N VAL A 74 0.81 -12.40 0.55
CA VAL A 74 1.58 -13.46 1.21
C VAL A 74 2.38 -14.28 0.19
N TYR A 75 1.76 -14.63 -0.94
CA TYR A 75 2.41 -15.36 -2.03
C TYR A 75 3.64 -14.63 -2.54
N TRP A 76 3.50 -13.33 -2.86
CA TRP A 76 4.62 -12.57 -3.41
C TRP A 76 5.72 -12.35 -2.39
N LEU A 77 5.40 -12.04 -1.13
CA LEU A 77 6.38 -11.92 -0.04
C LEU A 77 7.18 -13.21 0.16
N GLN A 78 6.54 -14.38 0.14
CA GLN A 78 7.21 -15.67 0.26
C GLN A 78 8.12 -15.94 -0.94
N ALA A 79 7.67 -15.63 -2.15
CA ALA A 79 8.45 -15.80 -3.36
C ALA A 79 9.66 -14.85 -3.38
N LEU A 80 9.48 -13.56 -3.08
CA LEU A 80 10.57 -12.59 -2.95
C LEU A 80 11.60 -13.01 -1.92
N LYS A 81 11.15 -13.51 -0.76
CA LYS A 81 12.06 -14.00 0.29
C LYS A 81 12.87 -15.21 -0.15
N ARG A 82 12.28 -16.12 -0.91
CA ARG A 82 12.95 -17.33 -1.42
C ARG A 82 13.97 -17.00 -2.50
N ASP A 83 13.65 -16.05 -3.39
CA ASP A 83 14.32 -15.89 -4.68
C ASP A 83 15.23 -14.65 -4.74
N THR A 84 15.19 -13.75 -3.73
CA THR A 84 15.93 -12.49 -3.74
C THR A 84 16.72 -12.27 -2.45
N ASP A 85 17.64 -11.29 -2.51
CA ASP A 85 18.40 -10.78 -1.35
C ASP A 85 17.71 -9.59 -0.64
N LEU A 86 16.46 -9.28 -0.99
CA LEU A 86 15.72 -8.18 -0.39
C LEU A 86 15.35 -8.46 1.07
N TYR A 87 15.42 -7.41 1.89
CA TYR A 87 14.93 -7.44 3.25
C TYR A 87 13.46 -6.99 3.27
N LEU A 88 12.58 -7.86 3.74
CA LEU A 88 11.13 -7.70 3.64
C LEU A 88 10.45 -8.01 4.99
N ALA A 89 9.19 -7.58 5.13
CA ALA A 89 8.29 -8.09 6.16
C ALA A 89 7.94 -9.56 5.85
N GLU A 90 8.61 -10.51 6.50
CA GLU A 90 8.44 -11.93 6.22
C GLU A 90 7.18 -12.49 6.89
N PRO A 91 6.22 -13.10 6.15
CA PRO A 91 5.13 -13.84 6.76
C PRO A 91 5.67 -15.12 7.42
N VAL A 92 5.12 -15.45 8.59
CA VAL A 92 5.46 -16.65 9.35
C VAL A 92 4.45 -17.74 9.00
N SER A 93 4.94 -18.91 8.62
CA SER A 93 4.07 -20.06 8.36
C SER A 93 3.47 -20.61 9.65
N ARG A 94 2.21 -21.04 9.56
CA ARG A 94 1.50 -21.79 10.58
C ARG A 94 2.06 -23.22 10.69
N MET A 95 1.64 -23.94 11.72
CA MET A 95 2.06 -25.35 11.91
C MET A 95 1.63 -26.29 10.78
N ASP A 96 0.60 -25.94 10.00
CA ASP A 96 0.14 -26.69 8.82
C ASP A 96 0.80 -26.25 7.50
N GLY A 97 1.72 -25.27 7.55
CA GLY A 97 2.44 -24.72 6.39
C GLY A 97 1.77 -23.52 5.74
N GLU A 98 0.49 -23.24 6.04
CA GLU A 98 -0.21 -22.06 5.54
C GLU A 98 0.27 -20.78 6.23
N SER A 99 -0.04 -19.60 5.68
CA SER A 99 0.33 -18.32 6.29
C SER A 99 -0.86 -17.49 6.73
N ILE A 100 -2.03 -17.64 6.08
CA ILE A 100 -3.24 -16.93 6.46
C ILE A 100 -4.02 -17.76 7.49
N THR A 101 -4.24 -17.18 8.66
CA THR A 101 -5.07 -17.77 9.71
C THR A 101 -6.47 -17.20 9.64
N LEU A 102 -7.47 -18.07 9.56
CA LEU A 102 -8.87 -17.71 9.76
C LEU A 102 -9.22 -17.91 11.23
N ALA A 103 -9.67 -16.86 11.90
CA ALA A 103 -9.96 -16.89 13.32
C ALA A 103 -11.31 -16.25 13.65
N CYS A 104 -12.05 -16.87 14.56
CA CYS A 104 -13.28 -16.31 15.11
C CYS A 104 -13.29 -16.42 16.64
N VAL A 105 -13.93 -15.45 17.30
CA VAL A 105 -14.15 -15.43 18.74
C VAL A 105 -15.49 -14.78 19.04
N ASP A 106 -16.09 -15.13 20.16
CA ASP A 106 -17.36 -14.55 20.60
C ASP A 106 -17.26 -13.02 20.69
N GLY A 107 -18.22 -12.35 20.06
CA GLY A 107 -18.37 -10.91 20.11
C GLY A 107 -17.49 -10.14 19.09
N VAL A 108 -16.82 -10.81 18.18
CA VAL A 108 -16.26 -10.23 16.93
C VAL A 108 -17.07 -10.81 15.77
N PRO A 109 -17.61 -9.98 14.86
CA PRO A 109 -18.42 -10.48 13.75
C PRO A 109 -17.58 -11.28 12.75
N GLY A 110 -18.10 -12.40 12.33
CA GLY A 110 -17.52 -13.23 11.28
C GLY A 110 -16.19 -13.89 11.64
N GLU A 111 -15.60 -14.49 10.65
CA GLU A 111 -14.25 -15.04 10.69
C GLU A 111 -13.29 -13.99 10.14
N LYS A 112 -12.20 -13.70 10.82
CA LYS A 112 -11.22 -12.68 10.43
C LYS A 112 -9.94 -13.32 9.92
N ARG A 113 -9.39 -12.76 8.86
CA ARG A 113 -8.11 -13.14 8.27
C ARG A 113 -6.97 -12.50 9.06
N CYS A 114 -5.99 -13.30 9.43
CA CYS A 114 -4.84 -12.87 10.21
C CYS A 114 -3.56 -13.41 9.58
N VAL A 115 -2.50 -12.61 9.58
CA VAL A 115 -1.15 -13.04 9.21
C VAL A 115 -0.16 -12.57 10.26
N LEU A 116 0.75 -13.46 10.64
CA LEU A 116 1.86 -13.15 11.52
C LEU A 116 3.09 -12.84 10.67
N PHE A 117 3.68 -11.66 10.87
CA PHE A 117 4.92 -11.24 10.21
C PHE A 117 6.06 -11.17 11.22
N LYS A 118 7.29 -11.45 10.79
CA LYS A 118 8.47 -11.11 11.57
C LYS A 118 8.58 -9.60 11.75
N TRP A 119 9.06 -9.18 12.90
CA TRP A 119 9.30 -7.76 13.16
C TRP A 119 10.40 -7.21 12.25
N VAL A 120 10.10 -6.15 11.53
CA VAL A 120 11.08 -5.42 10.72
C VAL A 120 11.86 -4.46 11.62
N PRO A 121 13.20 -4.58 11.67
CA PRO A 121 14.04 -3.71 12.49
C PRO A 121 14.22 -2.32 11.88
N GLY A 122 14.87 -1.43 12.63
CA GLY A 122 15.30 -0.13 12.13
C GLY A 122 14.34 1.02 12.43
N ARG A 123 14.50 2.09 11.67
CA ARG A 123 13.68 3.32 11.75
C ARG A 123 13.15 3.64 10.38
N VAL A 124 11.96 4.21 10.35
CA VAL A 124 11.30 4.67 9.11
C VAL A 124 12.27 5.54 8.29
N LEU A 125 12.35 5.26 7.00
CA LEU A 125 13.27 5.89 6.06
C LEU A 125 13.06 7.40 5.95
N GLU A 126 11.85 7.91 6.19
CA GLU A 126 11.55 9.36 6.24
C GLU A 126 12.61 10.17 7.01
N LYS A 127 13.11 9.63 8.13
CA LYS A 127 14.10 10.29 9.00
C LYS A 127 15.52 10.28 8.44
N SER A 128 15.73 9.62 7.32
CA SER A 128 17.04 9.41 6.70
C SER A 128 16.97 9.55 5.18
N LEU A 129 16.03 10.39 4.69
CA LEU A 129 15.88 10.67 3.27
C LEU A 129 17.14 11.38 2.76
N ASN A 130 17.75 10.80 1.74
CA ASN A 130 18.87 11.36 1.00
C ASN A 130 19.01 10.61 -0.34
N PRO A 131 19.79 11.16 -1.31
CA PRO A 131 19.97 10.53 -2.61
C PRO A 131 20.48 9.09 -2.54
N GLN A 132 21.41 8.78 -1.60
CA GLN A 132 21.97 7.42 -1.47
C GLN A 132 20.88 6.39 -1.10
N ASN A 133 19.99 6.73 -0.18
CA ASN A 133 18.91 5.84 0.24
C ASN A 133 17.82 5.73 -0.84
N TYR A 134 17.55 6.81 -1.58
CA TYR A 134 16.65 6.76 -2.74
C TYR A 134 17.23 5.95 -3.91
N PHE A 135 18.53 6.00 -4.14
CA PHE A 135 19.20 5.09 -5.06
C PHE A 135 18.96 3.63 -4.68
N LYS A 136 19.18 3.26 -3.41
CA LYS A 136 18.90 1.91 -2.90
C LYS A 136 17.43 1.51 -3.07
N LEU A 137 16.50 2.45 -2.85
CA LEU A 137 15.07 2.21 -3.04
C LEU A 137 14.76 1.91 -4.51
N GLY A 138 15.37 2.64 -5.44
CA GLY A 138 15.26 2.37 -6.88
C GLY A 138 15.80 0.97 -7.26
N VAL A 139 16.95 0.58 -6.72
CA VAL A 139 17.50 -0.78 -6.90
C VAL A 139 16.53 -1.84 -6.37
N SER A 140 15.99 -1.62 -5.17
CA SER A 140 15.04 -2.58 -4.56
C SER A 140 13.76 -2.72 -5.38
N MET A 141 13.19 -1.62 -5.90
CA MET A 141 12.02 -1.67 -6.77
C MET A 141 12.32 -2.40 -8.09
N ALA A 142 13.45 -2.12 -8.72
CA ALA A 142 13.86 -2.83 -9.95
C ALA A 142 13.97 -4.34 -9.73
N LYS A 143 14.58 -4.77 -8.62
CA LYS A 143 14.67 -6.20 -8.24
C LYS A 143 13.29 -6.82 -8.01
N MET A 144 12.36 -6.11 -7.36
CA MET A 144 10.98 -6.58 -7.19
C MET A 144 10.26 -6.74 -8.52
N HIS A 145 10.42 -5.79 -9.45
CA HIS A 145 9.81 -5.86 -10.78
C HIS A 145 10.40 -6.98 -11.64
N ASP A 146 11.73 -7.19 -11.62
CA ASP A 146 12.37 -8.31 -12.32
C ASP A 146 11.89 -9.66 -11.77
N HIS A 147 11.78 -9.78 -10.45
CA HIS A 147 11.24 -10.97 -9.81
C HIS A 147 9.79 -11.21 -10.20
N ALA A 148 8.93 -10.16 -10.18
CA ALA A 148 7.52 -10.28 -10.56
C ALA A 148 7.35 -10.67 -12.03
N GLU A 149 8.22 -10.18 -12.92
CA GLU A 149 8.27 -10.61 -14.33
C GLU A 149 8.59 -12.10 -14.46
N ALA A 150 9.58 -12.58 -13.69
CA ALA A 150 10.00 -13.99 -13.69
C ALA A 150 8.96 -14.94 -13.07
N LEU A 151 8.02 -14.42 -12.27
CA LEU A 151 6.94 -15.22 -11.66
C LEU A 151 5.80 -15.55 -12.63
N LYS A 152 5.77 -14.98 -13.83
CA LYS A 152 4.70 -15.25 -14.80
C LYS A 152 4.78 -16.66 -15.39
N PRO A 153 3.65 -17.32 -15.68
CA PRO A 153 2.29 -16.91 -15.32
C PRO A 153 2.00 -17.08 -13.83
N LEU A 154 1.20 -16.18 -13.27
CA LEU A 154 0.76 -16.31 -11.90
C LEU A 154 -0.21 -17.49 -11.74
N PRO A 155 -0.24 -18.17 -10.58
CA PRO A 155 -1.24 -19.18 -10.29
C PRO A 155 -2.66 -18.59 -10.32
N ASP A 156 -3.65 -19.37 -10.76
CA ASP A 156 -5.04 -18.92 -10.94
C ASP A 156 -5.70 -18.38 -9.67
N PHE A 157 -5.24 -18.84 -8.48
CA PHE A 157 -5.76 -18.37 -7.20
C PHE A 157 -5.19 -17.01 -6.77
N ILE A 158 -4.17 -16.49 -7.47
CA ILE A 158 -3.58 -15.18 -7.20
C ILE A 158 -4.32 -14.14 -8.05
N GLN A 159 -5.24 -13.43 -7.42
CA GLN A 159 -6.11 -12.43 -8.04
C GLN A 159 -5.98 -11.08 -7.31
N PRO A 160 -4.87 -10.36 -7.49
CA PRO A 160 -4.69 -9.06 -6.87
C PRO A 160 -5.58 -8.01 -7.53
N LYS A 161 -5.84 -6.92 -6.81
CA LYS A 161 -6.51 -5.74 -7.37
C LYS A 161 -5.71 -5.11 -8.51
N LYS A 162 -6.33 -4.18 -9.25
CA LYS A 162 -5.70 -3.41 -10.32
C LYS A 162 -5.91 -1.92 -10.09
N TRP A 163 -4.94 -1.13 -10.47
CA TRP A 163 -5.10 0.31 -10.55
C TRP A 163 -5.26 0.71 -12.03
N ASP A 164 -6.48 0.58 -12.54
CA ASP A 164 -6.85 0.79 -13.95
C ASP A 164 -7.71 2.03 -14.19
N ARG A 165 -7.96 2.83 -13.17
CA ARG A 165 -8.77 4.06 -13.17
C ARG A 165 -8.50 4.92 -11.94
N ALA A 166 -8.91 6.18 -11.95
CA ALA A 166 -8.69 7.09 -10.83
C ALA A 166 -9.26 6.58 -9.49
N PHE A 167 -10.49 6.02 -9.51
CA PHE A 167 -11.16 5.43 -8.34
C PHE A 167 -11.24 3.92 -8.51
N TYR A 168 -10.22 3.20 -8.10
CA TYR A 168 -10.06 1.78 -8.36
C TYR A 168 -10.57 0.84 -7.26
N TYR A 169 -10.89 1.35 -6.08
CA TYR A 169 -11.52 0.55 -5.03
C TYR A 169 -13.00 0.31 -5.36
N PRO A 170 -13.48 -0.95 -5.52
CA PRO A 170 -14.81 -1.22 -6.07
C PRO A 170 -15.96 -0.74 -5.19
N ASN A 171 -15.75 -0.63 -3.88
CA ASN A 171 -16.76 -0.21 -2.91
C ASN A 171 -16.56 1.24 -2.43
N GLU A 172 -15.61 1.97 -3.00
CA GLU A 172 -15.34 3.34 -2.59
C GLU A 172 -16.34 4.33 -3.26
N PRO A 173 -17.20 5.03 -2.46
CA PRO A 173 -18.07 6.04 -3.03
C PRO A 173 -17.28 7.21 -3.60
N VAL A 174 -17.61 7.63 -4.80
CA VAL A 174 -17.05 8.83 -5.42
C VAL A 174 -17.85 10.03 -4.96
N VAL A 175 -17.21 10.97 -4.24
CA VAL A 175 -17.94 12.04 -3.52
C VAL A 175 -17.67 13.45 -4.03
N TYR A 176 -16.66 13.67 -4.88
CA TYR A 176 -16.31 15.03 -5.33
C TYR A 176 -17.42 15.73 -6.12
N ASN A 177 -18.32 14.98 -6.76
CA ASN A 177 -19.50 15.48 -7.49
C ASN A 177 -20.83 15.12 -6.82
N ASP A 178 -20.82 14.54 -5.61
CA ASP A 178 -22.02 14.20 -4.85
C ASP A 178 -22.62 15.47 -4.19
N PRO A 179 -23.92 15.74 -4.37
CA PRO A 179 -24.60 16.88 -3.74
C PRO A 179 -24.44 16.97 -2.21
N ALA A 180 -24.25 15.86 -1.52
CA ALA A 180 -24.02 15.83 -0.08
C ALA A 180 -22.66 16.49 0.31
N TYR A 181 -21.70 16.51 -0.60
CA TYR A 181 -20.35 17.06 -0.42
C TYR A 181 -20.13 18.41 -1.10
N LYS A 182 -21.21 19.05 -1.63
CA LYS A 182 -21.13 20.35 -2.31
C LYS A 182 -20.51 21.49 -1.46
N HIS A 183 -20.43 21.31 -0.15
CA HIS A 183 -19.79 22.27 0.75
C HIS A 183 -18.25 22.17 0.71
N LEU A 184 -17.70 21.09 0.15
CA LEU A 184 -16.26 20.85 -0.01
C LEU A 184 -15.77 21.17 -1.44
N PHE A 185 -16.64 21.05 -2.44
CA PHE A 185 -16.28 21.13 -3.85
C PHE A 185 -17.10 22.19 -4.57
N GLY A 186 -16.47 23.27 -5.02
CA GLY A 186 -17.06 24.24 -5.93
C GLY A 186 -17.04 23.75 -7.39
N SER A 187 -17.80 24.38 -8.26
CA SER A 187 -17.89 24.00 -9.69
C SER A 187 -16.55 24.01 -10.41
N GLN A 188 -15.63 24.90 -10.04
CA GLN A 188 -14.29 24.95 -10.63
C GLN A 188 -13.44 23.75 -10.21
N GLN A 189 -13.55 23.31 -8.96
CA GLN A 189 -12.82 22.13 -8.46
C GLN A 189 -13.37 20.85 -9.09
N ILE A 190 -14.70 20.73 -9.26
CA ILE A 190 -15.33 19.61 -9.94
C ILE A 190 -14.84 19.54 -11.39
N ALA A 191 -14.88 20.64 -12.14
CA ALA A 191 -14.40 20.68 -13.53
C ALA A 191 -12.91 20.35 -13.65
N LEU A 192 -12.09 20.81 -12.70
CA LEU A 192 -10.66 20.48 -12.62
C LEU A 192 -10.45 18.97 -12.44
N ILE A 193 -11.17 18.37 -11.49
CA ILE A 193 -11.07 16.93 -11.20
C ILE A 193 -11.53 16.11 -12.42
N ASP A 194 -12.65 16.48 -13.06
CA ASP A 194 -13.15 15.81 -14.27
C ASP A 194 -12.14 15.85 -15.43
N GLN A 195 -11.46 16.99 -15.63
CA GLN A 195 -10.41 17.09 -16.63
C GLN A 195 -9.23 16.18 -16.33
N VAL A 196 -8.77 16.12 -15.08
CA VAL A 196 -7.69 15.23 -14.65
C VAL A 196 -8.07 13.76 -14.80
N ILE A 197 -9.30 13.38 -14.44
CA ILE A 197 -9.81 12.02 -14.62
C ILE A 197 -9.78 11.65 -16.11
N THR A 198 -10.21 12.54 -17.00
CA THR A 198 -10.18 12.28 -18.44
C THR A 198 -8.77 11.96 -18.95
N LEU A 199 -7.76 12.71 -18.51
CA LEU A 199 -6.36 12.46 -18.87
C LEU A 199 -5.83 11.16 -18.25
N ALA A 200 -6.18 10.91 -16.99
CA ALA A 200 -5.80 9.69 -16.29
C ALA A 200 -6.41 8.44 -16.94
N ASP A 201 -7.70 8.48 -17.29
CA ASP A 201 -8.38 7.35 -17.94
C ASP A 201 -7.79 7.06 -19.32
N ALA A 202 -7.40 8.10 -20.08
CA ALA A 202 -6.68 7.93 -21.34
C ALA A 202 -5.30 7.25 -21.14
N GLU A 203 -4.61 7.56 -20.03
CA GLU A 203 -3.35 6.91 -19.68
C GLU A 203 -3.54 5.47 -19.27
N PHE A 204 -4.51 5.18 -18.41
CA PHE A 204 -4.85 3.81 -18.02
C PHE A 204 -5.26 2.97 -19.23
N ALA A 205 -6.08 3.53 -20.13
CA ALA A 205 -6.47 2.84 -21.34
C ALA A 205 -5.27 2.46 -22.23
N ARG A 206 -4.23 3.30 -22.28
CA ARG A 206 -2.98 2.98 -23.00
C ARG A 206 -2.19 1.88 -22.31
N LEU A 207 -1.98 2.01 -20.99
CA LEU A 207 -1.25 1.02 -20.20
C LEU A 207 -1.91 -0.36 -20.33
N TYR A 208 -3.22 -0.42 -20.11
CA TYR A 208 -3.97 -1.69 -20.10
C TYR A 208 -4.36 -2.21 -21.49
N ALA A 209 -3.96 -1.53 -22.57
CA ALA A 209 -4.03 -2.08 -23.93
C ALA A 209 -3.01 -3.21 -24.17
N ASP A 210 -1.87 -3.18 -23.49
CA ASP A 210 -0.88 -4.25 -23.48
C ASP A 210 -1.10 -5.17 -22.28
N HIS A 211 -1.77 -6.31 -22.50
CA HIS A 211 -2.06 -7.26 -21.42
C HIS A 211 -0.83 -8.03 -20.93
N ASP A 212 0.24 -8.13 -21.71
CA ASP A 212 1.42 -8.92 -21.38
C ASP A 212 2.40 -8.16 -20.47
N GLY A 213 2.33 -6.81 -20.45
CA GLY A 213 3.18 -5.95 -19.63
C GLY A 213 2.85 -5.92 -18.13
N GLN A 214 1.71 -6.49 -17.71
CA GLN A 214 1.29 -6.49 -16.31
C GLN A 214 2.13 -7.43 -15.47
N ILE A 215 2.55 -6.97 -14.29
CA ILE A 215 3.29 -7.72 -13.26
C ILE A 215 2.70 -7.44 -11.87
N LEU A 216 3.12 -8.19 -10.85
CA LEU A 216 2.88 -7.78 -9.48
C LEU A 216 3.70 -6.53 -9.17
N ILE A 217 3.05 -5.52 -8.62
CA ILE A 217 3.67 -4.30 -8.12
C ILE A 217 3.31 -4.08 -6.66
N HIS A 218 4.14 -3.33 -5.92
CA HIS A 218 3.91 -3.09 -4.49
C HIS A 218 2.65 -2.26 -4.23
N GLY A 219 2.37 -1.30 -5.10
CA GLY A 219 1.16 -0.48 -5.06
C GLY A 219 1.16 0.66 -4.04
N ASP A 220 2.06 0.64 -3.04
CA ASP A 220 2.22 1.71 -2.04
C ASP A 220 3.64 1.81 -1.47
N LEU A 221 4.67 1.59 -2.30
CA LEU A 221 6.05 1.71 -1.86
C LEU A 221 6.45 3.17 -1.69
N HIS A 222 6.47 3.63 -0.46
CA HIS A 222 6.95 4.96 -0.10
C HIS A 222 7.83 4.90 1.16
N TYR A 223 8.49 6.01 1.48
CA TYR A 223 9.49 6.07 2.54
C TYR A 223 8.94 5.80 3.96
N TRP A 224 7.65 5.82 4.20
CA TRP A 224 7.05 5.37 5.46
C TRP A 224 6.89 3.84 5.52
N ASN A 225 6.81 3.17 4.36
CA ASN A 225 6.72 1.71 4.25
C ASN A 225 8.10 1.05 4.10
N VAL A 226 9.16 1.79 4.44
CA VAL A 226 10.55 1.31 4.41
C VAL A 226 11.25 1.68 5.70
N ASN A 227 11.92 0.71 6.34
CA ASN A 227 12.83 0.97 7.44
C ASN A 227 14.29 0.92 6.96
N LEU A 228 15.12 1.78 7.55
CA LEU A 228 16.58 1.73 7.42
C LEU A 228 17.17 1.08 8.68
N TYR A 229 17.90 -0.03 8.49
CA TYR A 229 18.62 -0.71 9.57
C TYR A 229 19.98 -1.20 9.09
N GLN A 230 21.04 -0.81 9.79
CA GLN A 230 22.44 -1.14 9.46
C GLN A 230 22.87 -0.84 8.02
N GLY A 231 22.29 0.22 7.45
CA GLY A 231 22.55 0.65 6.08
C GLY A 231 21.71 -0.05 5.02
N GLU A 232 20.87 -1.03 5.38
CA GLU A 232 19.99 -1.77 4.47
C GLU A 232 18.54 -1.31 4.58
N LEU A 233 17.81 -1.37 3.46
CA LEU A 233 16.40 -1.03 3.38
C LEU A 233 15.54 -2.28 3.62
N TYR A 234 14.61 -2.18 4.56
CA TYR A 234 13.62 -3.21 4.88
C TYR A 234 12.25 -2.74 4.39
N ILE A 235 11.69 -3.42 3.41
CA ILE A 235 10.43 -3.07 2.76
C ILE A 235 9.28 -3.74 3.51
N MET A 236 8.23 -2.98 3.74
CA MET A 236 7.05 -3.40 4.50
C MET A 236 5.78 -3.04 3.73
N ASP A 237 4.66 -3.54 4.25
CA ASP A 237 3.31 -3.12 3.89
C ASP A 237 2.93 -3.41 2.44
N PHE A 238 2.92 -4.69 2.11
CA PHE A 238 2.53 -5.24 0.81
C PHE A 238 1.00 -5.43 0.67
N GLU A 239 0.18 -4.83 1.55
CA GLU A 239 -1.29 -5.01 1.49
C GLU A 239 -1.91 -4.44 0.22
N ASP A 240 -1.21 -3.52 -0.42
CA ASP A 240 -1.62 -2.89 -1.68
C ASP A 240 -1.04 -3.57 -2.93
N VAL A 241 -0.51 -4.79 -2.79
CA VAL A 241 -0.06 -5.56 -3.95
C VAL A 241 -1.16 -5.61 -5.01
N MET A 242 -0.80 -5.24 -6.23
CA MET A 242 -1.71 -5.21 -7.36
C MET A 242 -1.08 -5.75 -8.63
N LEU A 243 -1.91 -6.13 -9.59
CA LEU A 243 -1.49 -6.43 -10.94
C LEU A 243 -1.49 -5.13 -11.74
N GLY A 244 -0.33 -4.67 -12.12
CA GLY A 244 -0.14 -3.38 -12.78
C GLY A 244 1.14 -3.30 -13.58
N TYR A 245 1.56 -2.10 -13.88
CA TYR A 245 2.76 -1.82 -14.68
C TYR A 245 3.84 -1.18 -13.80
N PRO A 246 5.13 -1.46 -14.04
CA PRO A 246 6.23 -0.88 -13.26
C PRO A 246 6.18 0.63 -13.11
N VAL A 247 5.71 1.36 -14.13
CA VAL A 247 5.59 2.83 -14.08
C VAL A 247 4.59 3.31 -13.02
N GLN A 248 3.57 2.50 -12.70
CA GLN A 248 2.60 2.84 -11.66
C GLN A 248 3.26 2.83 -10.27
N ASP A 249 4.06 1.82 -9.98
CA ASP A 249 4.83 1.74 -8.72
C ASP A 249 5.84 2.90 -8.60
N VAL A 250 6.53 3.21 -9.69
CA VAL A 250 7.43 4.38 -9.77
C VAL A 250 6.67 5.68 -9.47
N ALA A 251 5.51 5.88 -10.10
CA ALA A 251 4.69 7.07 -9.89
C ALA A 251 4.24 7.21 -8.44
N ILE A 252 3.80 6.10 -7.83
CA ILE A 252 3.38 6.03 -6.42
C ILE A 252 4.54 6.38 -5.48
N THR A 253 5.70 5.75 -5.66
CA THR A 253 6.88 5.99 -4.81
C THR A 253 7.32 7.45 -4.87
N LEU A 254 7.37 8.03 -6.05
CA LEU A 254 7.81 9.41 -6.24
C LEU A 254 6.75 10.45 -5.82
N TYR A 255 5.47 10.07 -5.77
CA TYR A 255 4.37 10.95 -5.35
C TYR A 255 4.61 11.58 -3.98
N TYR A 256 5.05 10.82 -3.00
CA TYR A 256 5.17 11.28 -1.61
C TYR A 256 6.33 12.26 -1.39
N GLY A 257 7.36 12.21 -2.22
CA GLY A 257 8.50 13.13 -2.15
C GLY A 257 8.33 14.45 -2.91
N ARG A 258 7.33 14.58 -3.79
CA ARG A 258 7.23 15.63 -4.82
C ARG A 258 7.19 17.08 -4.33
N GLN A 259 6.80 17.30 -3.07
CA GLN A 259 6.73 18.64 -2.47
C GLN A 259 8.00 19.05 -1.72
N ARG A 260 9.03 18.21 -1.72
CA ARG A 260 10.29 18.49 -1.04
C ARG A 260 11.20 19.33 -1.94
N ASP A 261 11.98 20.22 -1.35
CA ASP A 261 12.95 21.05 -2.08
C ASP A 261 14.04 20.21 -2.74
N ASP A 262 14.41 19.06 -2.11
CA ASP A 262 15.41 18.12 -2.63
C ASP A 262 14.82 17.03 -3.55
N TYR A 263 13.55 17.14 -3.94
CA TYR A 263 12.90 16.15 -4.79
C TYR A 263 13.60 15.85 -6.12
N PRO A 264 14.13 16.84 -6.86
CA PRO A 264 14.86 16.55 -8.11
C PRO A 264 16.05 15.62 -7.88
N ASP A 265 16.81 15.80 -6.81
CA ASP A 265 17.95 14.96 -6.46
C ASP A 265 17.53 13.57 -6.02
N LEU A 266 16.46 13.47 -5.21
CA LEU A 266 15.88 12.19 -4.80
C LEU A 266 15.35 11.40 -5.99
N ARG A 267 14.58 12.06 -6.89
CA ARG A 267 14.04 11.44 -8.11
C ARG A 267 15.17 10.96 -9.02
N GLY A 268 16.18 11.78 -9.23
CA GLY A 268 17.37 11.43 -10.03
C GLY A 268 18.12 10.23 -9.48
N ALA A 269 18.35 10.20 -8.16
CA ALA A 269 19.01 9.08 -7.50
C ALA A 269 18.17 7.79 -7.56
N PHE A 270 16.85 7.88 -7.34
CA PHE A 270 15.94 6.74 -7.50
C PHE A 270 15.97 6.17 -8.91
N GLN A 271 15.88 7.04 -9.94
CA GLN A 271 15.97 6.63 -11.34
C GLN A 271 17.31 5.96 -11.63
N GLN A 272 18.44 6.53 -11.19
CA GLN A 272 19.76 5.92 -11.34
C GLN A 272 19.84 4.54 -10.68
N GLY A 273 19.30 4.40 -9.47
CA GLY A 273 19.23 3.11 -8.78
C GLY A 273 18.41 2.09 -9.57
N TYR A 274 17.22 2.46 -10.01
CA TYR A 274 16.36 1.60 -10.81
C TYR A 274 17.05 1.18 -12.12
N THR A 275 17.61 2.14 -12.87
CA THR A 275 18.24 1.90 -14.18
C THR A 275 19.58 1.15 -14.08
N SER A 276 20.16 1.04 -12.89
CA SER A 276 21.33 0.18 -12.69
C SER A 276 21.01 -1.32 -12.76
N CYS A 277 19.74 -1.70 -12.65
CA CYS A 277 19.28 -3.09 -12.67
C CYS A 277 18.30 -3.38 -13.81
N ARG A 278 17.38 -2.45 -14.13
CA ARG A 278 16.29 -2.65 -15.08
C ARG A 278 16.07 -1.40 -15.93
N GLN A 279 15.58 -1.54 -17.16
CA GLN A 279 15.18 -0.40 -18.00
C GLN A 279 14.14 0.48 -17.29
N TRP A 280 14.28 1.80 -17.40
CA TRP A 280 13.32 2.76 -16.87
C TRP A 280 11.95 2.57 -17.53
N PRO A 281 10.87 2.36 -16.73
CA PRO A 281 9.58 1.93 -17.26
C PRO A 281 8.69 3.08 -17.73
N VAL A 282 9.27 4.20 -18.14
CA VAL A 282 8.52 5.39 -18.59
C VAL A 282 8.65 5.52 -20.09
N ASP A 283 7.53 5.42 -20.79
CA ASP A 283 7.48 5.41 -22.25
C ASP A 283 7.40 6.81 -22.86
N ARG A 284 6.93 7.79 -22.09
CA ARG A 284 6.70 9.16 -22.59
C ARG A 284 6.81 10.21 -21.48
N PRO A 285 7.15 11.46 -21.85
CA PRO A 285 7.11 12.58 -20.91
C PRO A 285 5.71 12.77 -20.29
N GLY A 286 5.64 13.11 -19.01
CA GLY A 286 4.39 13.36 -18.29
C GLY A 286 3.64 12.11 -17.80
N GLN A 287 4.11 10.91 -18.12
CA GLN A 287 3.43 9.67 -17.72
C GLN A 287 3.39 9.48 -16.20
N ILE A 288 4.52 9.71 -15.51
CA ILE A 288 4.57 9.67 -14.04
C ILE A 288 3.64 10.72 -13.45
N GLU A 289 3.68 11.94 -13.95
CA GLU A 289 2.90 13.08 -13.48
C GLU A 289 1.40 12.86 -13.66
N THR A 290 1.00 12.22 -14.76
CA THR A 290 -0.42 11.85 -15.01
C THR A 290 -0.90 10.79 -13.99
N LEU A 291 -0.11 9.76 -13.73
CA LEU A 291 -0.43 8.76 -12.71
C LEU A 291 -0.43 9.35 -11.30
N GLN A 292 0.47 10.29 -11.00
CA GLN A 292 0.46 11.03 -9.74
C GLN A 292 -0.78 11.92 -9.60
N ALA A 293 -1.24 12.54 -10.68
CA ALA A 293 -2.47 13.33 -10.68
C ALA A 293 -3.70 12.44 -10.45
N ALA A 294 -3.75 11.24 -11.05
CA ALA A 294 -4.79 10.24 -10.76
C ALA A 294 -4.81 9.82 -9.28
N ARG A 295 -3.63 9.55 -8.69
CA ARG A 295 -3.51 9.24 -7.26
C ARG A 295 -3.95 10.42 -6.38
N MET A 296 -3.65 11.64 -6.78
CA MET A 296 -4.06 12.85 -6.07
C MET A 296 -5.58 13.00 -6.04
N VAL A 297 -6.26 12.74 -7.16
CA VAL A 297 -7.72 12.71 -7.24
C VAL A 297 -8.31 11.63 -6.31
N ASN A 298 -7.72 10.45 -6.30
CA ASN A 298 -8.12 9.38 -5.36
C ASN A 298 -7.96 9.83 -3.89
N PHE A 299 -6.84 10.46 -3.53
CA PHE A 299 -6.65 10.97 -2.16
C PHE A 299 -7.60 12.11 -1.80
N ILE A 300 -7.94 13.00 -2.74
CA ILE A 300 -8.98 14.02 -2.52
C ILE A 300 -10.30 13.35 -2.12
N ASN A 301 -10.71 12.31 -2.85
CA ASN A 301 -11.93 11.56 -2.57
C ASN A 301 -11.86 10.86 -1.20
N TYR A 302 -10.75 10.20 -0.91
CA TYR A 302 -10.51 9.51 0.36
C TYR A 302 -10.59 10.47 1.56
N VAL A 303 -9.86 11.58 1.51
CA VAL A 303 -9.80 12.56 2.60
C VAL A 303 -11.15 13.26 2.78
N ALA A 304 -11.86 13.58 1.70
CA ALA A 304 -13.20 14.18 1.75
C ALA A 304 -14.21 13.31 2.51
N ARG A 305 -14.06 11.99 2.45
CA ARG A 305 -14.96 11.03 3.10
C ARG A 305 -14.65 10.79 4.56
N LEU A 306 -13.38 10.73 4.91
CA LEU A 306 -12.93 10.16 6.19
C LEU A 306 -12.46 11.21 7.21
N TYR A 307 -12.11 12.41 6.77
CA TYR A 307 -11.55 13.44 7.64
C TYR A 307 -12.59 14.50 8.00
N SER A 308 -12.58 14.93 9.25
CA SER A 308 -13.52 15.94 9.76
C SER A 308 -13.23 17.36 9.27
N SER A 309 -12.03 17.63 8.76
CA SER A 309 -11.61 18.95 8.27
C SER A 309 -10.76 18.79 6.99
N PRO A 310 -11.38 18.37 5.86
CA PRO A 310 -10.64 18.03 4.63
C PRO A 310 -10.29 19.23 3.75
N GLN A 311 -10.83 20.43 4.00
CA GLN A 311 -10.78 21.59 3.09
C GLN A 311 -9.37 21.99 2.70
N GLU A 312 -8.49 22.20 3.67
CA GLU A 312 -7.10 22.60 3.44
C GLU A 312 -6.35 21.60 2.55
N PHE A 313 -6.58 20.32 2.78
CA PHE A 313 -5.99 19.27 1.97
C PHE A 313 -6.53 19.31 0.53
N ILE A 314 -7.85 19.42 0.36
CA ILE A 314 -8.51 19.47 -0.96
C ILE A 314 -8.01 20.67 -1.75
N GLU A 315 -7.97 21.87 -1.13
CA GLU A 315 -7.51 23.10 -1.77
C GLU A 315 -6.05 22.99 -2.22
N ALA A 316 -5.18 22.48 -1.34
CA ALA A 316 -3.78 22.27 -1.66
C ALA A 316 -3.59 21.28 -2.84
N ARG A 317 -4.32 20.17 -2.83
CA ARG A 317 -4.24 19.18 -3.94
C ARG A 317 -4.83 19.74 -5.24
N CYS A 318 -5.94 20.48 -5.19
CA CYS A 318 -6.47 21.15 -6.37
C CYS A 318 -5.48 22.16 -6.96
N ALA A 319 -4.75 22.91 -6.13
CA ALA A 319 -3.71 23.80 -6.61
C ALA A 319 -2.59 23.07 -7.37
N GLU A 320 -2.16 21.90 -6.89
CA GLU A 320 -1.19 21.05 -7.60
C GLU A 320 -1.77 20.49 -8.92
N LEU A 321 -3.05 20.11 -8.95
CA LEU A 321 -3.69 19.66 -10.18
C LEU A 321 -3.79 20.77 -11.23
N VAL A 322 -4.00 22.03 -10.81
CA VAL A 322 -3.93 23.20 -11.73
C VAL A 322 -2.54 23.31 -12.35
N GLN A 323 -1.48 23.19 -11.53
CA GLN A 323 -0.10 23.23 -12.05
C GLN A 323 0.18 22.07 -13.02
N TYR A 324 -0.30 20.86 -12.69
CA TYR A 324 -0.21 19.70 -13.57
C TYR A 324 -0.85 19.99 -14.94
N LEU A 325 -2.09 20.51 -14.96
CA LEU A 325 -2.80 20.80 -16.21
C LEU A 325 -2.15 21.92 -17.04
N GLN A 326 -1.47 22.87 -16.41
CA GLN A 326 -0.72 23.92 -17.13
C GLN A 326 0.49 23.35 -17.91
N ILE A 327 1.02 22.22 -17.49
CA ILE A 327 2.22 21.61 -18.09
C ILE A 327 1.86 20.46 -19.03
N PHE A 328 0.86 19.64 -18.67
CA PHE A 328 0.56 18.37 -19.31
C PHE A 328 -0.89 18.23 -19.83
N GLY A 329 -1.75 19.23 -19.56
CA GLY A 329 -3.17 19.26 -19.94
C GLY A 329 -3.47 19.81 -21.33
#